data_fdf3f8e53f1bf04aff510bc4e61055bb
#
_entry.id   fdf3f8e53f1bf04aff510bc4e61055bb
#
_cell.length_a   1.000
_cell.length_b   1.000
_cell.length_c   1.000
_cell.angle_alpha   90.00
_cell.angle_beta   90.00
_cell.angle_gamma   90.00
#
_symmetry.space_group_name_H-M   'P 1'
#
loop_
_entity.id
_entity.type
_entity.pdbx_description
1 polymer ?
#
loop_
_entity_poly.entity_id
_entity_poly.type
_entity_poly.pdbx_seq_one_letter_code
_entity_poly.pdbx_strand_id
1 'polypeptide(L)'
;MIRSVLMRHCSVTLHARRAVGVVAGCGLIVLAMGLVGVSPAAAAPAVLGLDVSSHQNSINWRSVASHGAQFAYIKATEGPWFVNPDFASQYDGAYQAGIVRGAYHFALPNDSGGAAQASYFVANGGGWSADGRTLPGALDIVYNPYGAECYMLSKSAMVAWIASFDYRYEALTSVWPVIYTTSQWWAKCTGNYAGFGNQDPLWIANYGGTQGTLPAGWAFCTFWQYSDKGTFPGDQDLFNGSRSDLIRLATARI
;
A
#
# COMPACT_ATOMS: atom_id res chain seq x y z
N MET A 1 -3.45 24.77 5.64
CA MET A 1 -1.99 24.90 5.85
C MET A 1 -1.51 23.57 6.41
N ILE A 2 -1.15 22.66 5.56
CA ILE A 2 -0.63 21.32 5.95
C ILE A 2 0.83 21.31 5.56
N ARG A 3 1.71 21.29 6.54
CA ARG A 3 3.16 21.25 6.35
C ARG A 3 3.59 19.81 6.07
N SER A 4 4.27 19.66 4.93
CA SER A 4 4.99 18.49 4.47
C SER A 4 5.86 17.87 5.55
N VAL A 5 5.65 16.57 5.81
CA VAL A 5 6.66 15.73 6.47
C VAL A 5 7.55 15.17 5.36
N LEU A 6 8.78 15.63 5.31
CA LEU A 6 9.81 15.24 4.35
C LEU A 6 10.14 13.74 4.49
N MET A 7 9.83 12.97 3.46
CA MET A 7 10.52 11.71 3.22
C MET A 7 11.83 12.00 2.48
N ARG A 8 12.94 11.61 3.08
CA ARG A 8 14.29 11.85 2.55
C ARG A 8 14.56 10.92 1.37
N HIS A 9 14.77 11.51 0.20
CA HIS A 9 15.35 10.83 -0.94
C HIS A 9 16.79 10.43 -0.62
N CYS A 10 17.11 9.15 -0.71
CA CYS A 10 18.48 8.66 -0.68
C CYS A 10 19.01 8.57 -2.12
N SER A 11 19.48 9.69 -2.66
CA SER A 11 20.28 9.70 -3.88
C SER A 11 21.73 9.95 -3.48
N VAL A 12 22.56 8.90 -3.55
CA VAL A 12 24.00 9.01 -3.37
C VAL A 12 24.63 9.41 -4.70
N THR A 13 24.95 10.68 -4.86
CA THR A 13 25.78 11.16 -5.98
C THR A 13 27.20 11.36 -5.47
N LEU A 14 28.11 10.48 -5.85
CA LEU A 14 29.53 10.64 -5.61
C LEU A 14 30.08 11.75 -6.53
N HIS A 15 30.48 12.88 -5.95
CA HIS A 15 31.32 13.87 -6.64
C HIS A 15 32.74 13.76 -6.14
N ALA A 16 33.62 13.22 -6.97
CA ALA A 16 35.06 13.27 -6.77
C ALA A 16 35.58 14.68 -7.10
N ARG A 17 36.06 15.41 -6.12
CA ARG A 17 36.86 16.64 -6.34
C ARG A 17 38.34 16.34 -6.15
N ARG A 18 39.11 16.53 -7.22
CA ARG A 18 40.57 16.56 -7.20
C ARG A 18 41.04 17.85 -6.51
N ALA A 19 41.87 17.75 -5.52
CA ALA A 19 42.61 18.87 -4.97
C ALA A 19 44.08 18.73 -5.35
N VAL A 20 44.60 19.82 -5.91
CA VAL A 20 46.02 20.00 -6.31
C VAL A 20 46.81 20.37 -5.06
N GLY A 21 47.99 19.73 -4.89
CA GLY A 21 48.84 19.93 -3.74
C GLY A 21 49.74 21.17 -3.84
N VAL A 22 50.07 21.73 -2.69
CA VAL A 22 51.24 22.60 -2.47
C VAL A 22 52.02 22.00 -1.30
N VAL A 23 53.30 21.72 -1.56
CA VAL A 23 54.27 21.20 -0.58
C VAL A 23 54.95 22.36 0.12
N ALA A 24 54.93 22.40 1.44
CA ALA A 24 55.92 23.11 2.24
C ALA A 24 56.10 22.41 3.60
N GLY A 25 57.30 22.19 3.98
CA GLY A 25 57.78 21.19 4.89
C GLY A 25 57.68 21.45 6.40
N CYS A 26 58.20 20.43 7.09
CA CYS A 26 58.63 20.31 8.49
C CYS A 26 57.58 20.13 9.57
N GLY A 27 57.63 18.95 10.19
CA GLY A 27 57.08 18.66 11.51
C GLY A 27 56.32 17.36 11.57
N LEU A 28 57.02 16.23 11.87
CA LEU A 28 56.36 14.95 12.16
C LEU A 28 55.54 15.04 13.46
N ILE A 29 54.23 15.19 13.32
CA ILE A 29 53.28 14.79 14.35
C ILE A 29 52.44 13.68 13.69
N VAL A 30 52.74 12.43 14.08
CA VAL A 30 51.91 11.28 13.68
C VAL A 30 50.61 11.32 14.50
N LEU A 31 49.64 12.04 13.98
CA LEU A 31 48.28 11.91 14.47
C LEU A 31 47.67 10.63 13.83
N ALA A 32 47.55 9.57 14.62
CA ALA A 32 46.80 8.39 14.23
C ALA A 32 45.33 8.79 14.09
N MET A 33 44.91 9.21 12.89
CA MET A 33 43.51 9.33 12.55
C MET A 33 42.93 7.91 12.49
N GLY A 34 42.25 7.49 13.56
CA GLY A 34 41.40 6.32 13.53
C GLY A 34 40.35 6.49 12.45
N LEU A 35 40.45 5.71 11.37
CA LEU A 35 39.40 5.55 10.40
C LEU A 35 38.19 4.92 11.13
N VAL A 36 37.27 5.77 11.58
CA VAL A 36 35.96 5.30 12.00
C VAL A 36 35.27 4.74 10.72
N GLY A 37 35.38 3.43 10.54
CA GLY A 37 34.68 2.74 9.47
C GLY A 37 33.20 2.98 9.64
N VAL A 38 32.60 3.79 8.79
CA VAL A 38 31.15 3.88 8.66
C VAL A 38 30.69 2.57 8.02
N SER A 39 30.26 1.61 8.85
CA SER A 39 29.60 0.41 8.34
C SER A 39 28.37 0.85 7.54
N PRO A 40 28.17 0.33 6.31
CA PRO A 40 26.94 0.59 5.58
C PRO A 40 25.78 0.14 6.46
N ALA A 41 24.83 1.03 6.68
CA ALA A 41 23.59 0.66 7.37
C ALA A 41 22.95 -0.50 6.59
N ALA A 42 22.76 -1.64 7.26
CA ALA A 42 22.03 -2.75 6.66
C ALA A 42 20.66 -2.25 6.21
N ALA A 43 20.28 -2.56 4.98
CA ALA A 43 18.93 -2.23 4.50
C ALA A 43 17.92 -2.84 5.48
N ALA A 44 16.93 -2.06 5.90
CA ALA A 44 15.86 -2.57 6.75
C ALA A 44 15.20 -3.76 6.04
N PRO A 45 14.89 -4.85 6.76
CA PRO A 45 14.23 -6.00 6.15
C PRO A 45 12.90 -5.56 5.53
N ALA A 46 12.59 -6.13 4.36
CA ALA A 46 11.35 -5.85 3.67
C ALA A 46 10.14 -6.22 4.57
N VAL A 47 9.13 -5.37 4.58
CA VAL A 47 7.88 -5.63 5.30
C VAL A 47 6.97 -6.44 4.39
N LEU A 48 6.94 -7.75 4.63
CA LEU A 48 6.17 -8.71 3.85
C LEU A 48 4.71 -8.73 4.29
N GLY A 49 3.82 -8.94 3.34
CA GLY A 49 2.40 -9.11 3.58
C GLY A 49 1.72 -9.99 2.54
N LEU A 50 0.42 -10.09 2.65
CA LEU A 50 -0.42 -10.88 1.76
C LEU A 50 -1.82 -10.26 1.67
N ASP A 51 -2.54 -10.59 0.61
CA ASP A 51 -3.97 -10.39 0.59
C ASP A 51 -4.72 -11.70 0.32
N VAL A 52 -5.92 -11.79 0.89
CA VAL A 52 -6.74 -13.01 0.89
C VAL A 52 -8.23 -12.69 0.76
N SER A 53 -8.97 -13.71 0.34
CA SER A 53 -10.42 -13.68 0.23
C SER A 53 -11.02 -15.02 0.67
N SER A 54 -12.31 -15.26 0.38
CA SER A 54 -12.94 -16.56 0.57
C SER A 54 -12.31 -17.69 -0.27
N HIS A 55 -11.52 -17.37 -1.30
CA HIS A 55 -10.80 -18.38 -2.08
C HIS A 55 -9.76 -19.15 -1.26
N GLN A 56 -9.23 -18.57 -0.20
CA GLN A 56 -8.28 -19.19 0.70
C GLN A 56 -8.92 -19.96 1.85
N ASN A 57 -10.26 -19.87 2.02
CA ASN A 57 -10.99 -20.51 3.11
C ASN A 57 -10.33 -20.26 4.50
N SER A 58 -10.10 -21.32 5.27
CA SER A 58 -9.41 -21.22 6.56
C SER A 58 -7.90 -21.06 6.39
N ILE A 59 -7.30 -20.11 7.13
CA ILE A 59 -5.88 -19.78 7.07
C ILE A 59 -5.21 -20.08 8.41
N ASN A 60 -4.06 -20.75 8.38
CA ASN A 60 -3.21 -20.91 9.55
C ASN A 60 -2.36 -19.64 9.76
N TRP A 61 -2.96 -18.63 10.38
CA TRP A 61 -2.32 -17.32 10.60
C TRP A 61 -1.05 -17.39 11.46
N ARG A 62 -0.96 -18.35 12.36
CA ARG A 62 0.26 -18.58 13.15
C ARG A 62 1.42 -19.01 12.25
N SER A 63 1.16 -19.88 11.28
CA SER A 63 2.13 -20.24 10.25
C SER A 63 2.50 -19.04 9.36
N VAL A 64 1.52 -18.26 8.92
CA VAL A 64 1.74 -17.05 8.10
C VAL A 64 2.67 -16.07 8.83
N ALA A 65 2.41 -15.77 10.10
CA ALA A 65 3.25 -14.91 10.91
C ALA A 65 4.68 -15.49 11.11
N SER A 66 4.81 -16.80 11.33
CA SER A 66 6.12 -17.46 11.52
C SER A 66 6.99 -17.44 10.25
N HIS A 67 6.38 -17.32 9.06
CA HIS A 67 7.08 -17.14 7.80
C HIS A 67 7.37 -15.66 7.47
N GLY A 68 7.08 -14.74 8.39
CA GLY A 68 7.53 -13.36 8.33
C GLY A 68 6.50 -12.36 7.81
N ALA A 69 5.24 -12.74 7.60
CA ALA A 69 4.20 -11.79 7.25
C ALA A 69 3.94 -10.82 8.41
N GLN A 70 3.90 -9.53 8.09
CA GLN A 70 3.72 -8.45 9.05
C GLN A 70 2.41 -7.70 8.85
N PHE A 71 1.81 -7.79 7.66
CA PHE A 71 0.48 -7.24 7.37
C PHE A 71 -0.32 -8.16 6.47
N ALA A 72 -1.64 -7.95 6.46
CA ALA A 72 -2.56 -8.63 5.56
C ALA A 72 -3.71 -7.72 5.18
N TYR A 73 -4.17 -7.78 3.93
CA TYR A 73 -5.47 -7.27 3.51
C TYR A 73 -6.44 -8.42 3.30
N ILE A 74 -7.65 -8.29 3.81
CA ILE A 74 -8.69 -9.33 3.76
C ILE A 74 -9.92 -8.78 3.02
N LYS A 75 -10.39 -9.49 1.98
CA LYS A 75 -11.63 -9.13 1.31
C LYS A 75 -12.78 -9.11 2.30
N ALA A 76 -13.43 -7.97 2.45
CA ALA A 76 -14.64 -7.85 3.25
C ALA A 76 -15.89 -7.94 2.38
N THR A 77 -15.92 -7.18 1.28
CA THR A 77 -17.10 -7.02 0.45
C THR A 77 -16.77 -6.96 -1.04
N GLU A 78 -17.78 -7.21 -1.88
CA GLU A 78 -17.73 -6.97 -3.32
C GLU A 78 -19.06 -6.38 -3.79
N GLY A 79 -18.99 -5.30 -4.56
CA GLY A 79 -20.16 -4.59 -5.00
C GLY A 79 -21.11 -4.22 -3.83
N PRO A 80 -22.41 -4.02 -4.08
CA PRO A 80 -23.33 -3.60 -3.04
C PRO A 80 -24.00 -4.73 -2.26
N TRP A 81 -23.62 -5.99 -2.46
CA TRP A 81 -24.38 -7.13 -1.86
C TRP A 81 -23.53 -8.28 -1.32
N PHE A 82 -22.28 -8.49 -1.79
CA PHE A 82 -21.49 -9.63 -1.35
C PHE A 82 -20.70 -9.29 -0.09
N VAL A 83 -20.77 -10.16 0.90
CA VAL A 83 -19.91 -10.17 2.09
C VAL A 83 -19.10 -11.47 2.08
N ASN A 84 -17.78 -11.38 2.26
CA ASN A 84 -16.93 -12.54 2.38
C ASN A 84 -17.34 -13.37 3.61
N PRO A 85 -17.80 -14.63 3.44
CA PRO A 85 -18.24 -15.46 4.56
C PRO A 85 -17.12 -15.80 5.55
N ASP A 86 -15.86 -15.76 5.08
CA ASP A 86 -14.68 -16.06 5.89
C ASP A 86 -14.06 -14.81 6.52
N PHE A 87 -14.61 -13.60 6.25
CA PHE A 87 -14.01 -12.34 6.67
C PHE A 87 -13.67 -12.31 8.16
N ALA A 88 -14.64 -12.59 9.02
CA ALA A 88 -14.44 -12.51 10.46
C ALA A 88 -13.34 -13.46 10.94
N SER A 89 -13.34 -14.71 10.48
CA SER A 89 -12.33 -15.71 10.86
C SER A 89 -10.93 -15.34 10.35
N GLN A 90 -10.83 -14.80 9.14
CA GLN A 90 -9.58 -14.37 8.53
C GLN A 90 -9.04 -13.10 9.22
N TYR A 91 -9.89 -12.11 9.42
CA TYR A 91 -9.54 -10.81 9.99
C TYR A 91 -9.11 -10.89 11.46
N ASP A 92 -9.90 -11.64 12.26
CA ASP A 92 -9.60 -11.87 13.67
C ASP A 92 -8.39 -12.80 13.85
N GLY A 93 -8.25 -13.80 12.97
CA GLY A 93 -7.09 -14.71 12.97
C GLY A 93 -5.78 -13.98 12.68
N ALA A 94 -5.75 -13.04 11.73
CA ALA A 94 -4.61 -12.17 11.46
C ALA A 94 -4.26 -11.33 12.69
N TYR A 95 -5.27 -10.73 13.31
CA TYR A 95 -5.09 -9.94 14.54
C TYR A 95 -4.49 -10.76 15.68
N GLN A 96 -5.02 -11.96 15.94
CA GLN A 96 -4.54 -12.87 17.01
C GLN A 96 -3.10 -13.34 16.76
N ALA A 97 -2.69 -13.45 15.50
CA ALA A 97 -1.32 -13.80 15.11
C ALA A 97 -0.32 -12.62 15.17
N GLY A 98 -0.76 -11.42 15.55
CA GLY A 98 0.10 -10.25 15.65
C GLY A 98 0.34 -9.51 14.33
N ILE A 99 -0.40 -9.85 13.27
CA ILE A 99 -0.33 -9.25 11.94
C ILE A 99 -1.17 -7.96 11.94
N VAL A 100 -0.63 -6.87 11.39
CA VAL A 100 -1.37 -5.65 11.11
C VAL A 100 -2.32 -5.92 9.95
N ARG A 101 -3.62 -5.65 10.10
CA ARG A 101 -4.59 -6.04 9.10
C ARG A 101 -5.41 -4.87 8.58
N GLY A 102 -5.84 -4.96 7.33
CA GLY A 102 -6.81 -4.10 6.68
C GLY A 102 -7.90 -4.92 6.00
N ALA A 103 -8.99 -4.28 5.68
CA ALA A 103 -10.04 -4.86 4.85
C ALA A 103 -9.98 -4.28 3.43
N TYR A 104 -10.42 -5.02 2.41
CA TYR A 104 -10.60 -4.46 1.09
C TYR A 104 -12.00 -4.73 0.52
N HIS A 105 -12.41 -3.83 -0.36
CA HIS A 105 -13.66 -3.87 -1.10
C HIS A 105 -13.37 -4.03 -2.59
N PHE A 106 -13.86 -5.09 -3.20
CA PHE A 106 -13.81 -5.24 -4.66
C PHE A 106 -14.94 -4.44 -5.29
N ALA A 107 -14.58 -3.44 -6.06
CA ALA A 107 -15.53 -2.50 -6.64
C ALA A 107 -16.26 -3.05 -7.86
N LEU A 108 -17.56 -2.81 -7.93
CA LEU A 108 -18.41 -3.05 -9.11
C LEU A 108 -19.12 -1.74 -9.51
N PRO A 109 -18.40 -0.82 -10.20
CA PRO A 109 -18.95 0.51 -10.53
C PRO A 109 -20.23 0.53 -11.37
N ASN A 110 -20.50 -0.53 -12.14
CA ASN A 110 -21.75 -0.65 -12.91
C ASN A 110 -22.96 -1.05 -12.07
N ASP A 111 -22.76 -1.50 -10.82
CA ASP A 111 -23.84 -2.09 -10.02
C ASP A 111 -24.42 -1.08 -9.02
N SER A 112 -23.64 -0.13 -8.55
CA SER A 112 -24.11 1.00 -7.73
C SER A 112 -23.07 2.13 -7.66
N GLY A 113 -23.45 3.29 -7.12
CA GLY A 113 -22.58 4.44 -6.95
C GLY A 113 -21.50 4.21 -5.87
N GLY A 114 -20.34 4.90 -6.02
CA GLY A 114 -19.20 4.75 -5.13
C GLY A 114 -19.53 4.99 -3.66
N ALA A 115 -20.27 6.05 -3.32
CA ALA A 115 -20.68 6.32 -1.94
C ALA A 115 -21.53 5.21 -1.32
N ALA A 116 -22.37 4.54 -2.12
CA ALA A 116 -23.17 3.41 -1.65
C ALA A 116 -22.30 2.21 -1.33
N GLN A 117 -21.31 1.89 -2.21
CA GLN A 117 -20.37 0.80 -1.98
C GLN A 117 -19.43 1.08 -0.82
N ALA A 118 -18.95 2.32 -0.64
CA ALA A 118 -18.17 2.72 0.52
C ALA A 118 -18.95 2.55 1.84
N SER A 119 -20.23 2.94 1.84
CA SER A 119 -21.08 2.76 3.02
C SER A 119 -21.32 1.27 3.33
N TYR A 120 -21.54 0.46 2.29
CA TYR A 120 -21.69 -0.98 2.42
C TYR A 120 -20.41 -1.64 2.95
N PHE A 121 -19.25 -1.24 2.42
CA PHE A 121 -17.95 -1.72 2.86
C PHE A 121 -17.70 -1.43 4.34
N VAL A 122 -17.88 -0.18 4.77
CA VAL A 122 -17.67 0.21 6.17
C VAL A 122 -18.62 -0.53 7.12
N ALA A 123 -19.88 -0.72 6.73
CA ALA A 123 -20.87 -1.47 7.51
C ALA A 123 -20.55 -2.97 7.64
N ASN A 124 -19.71 -3.52 6.75
CA ASN A 124 -19.39 -4.95 6.69
C ASN A 124 -17.88 -5.23 6.89
N GLY A 125 -17.20 -4.44 7.72
CA GLY A 125 -15.82 -4.72 8.15
C GLY A 125 -14.76 -3.77 7.60
N GLY A 126 -15.10 -2.84 6.69
CA GLY A 126 -14.18 -1.87 6.12
C GLY A 126 -13.86 -0.68 7.02
N GLY A 127 -14.31 -0.66 8.27
CA GLY A 127 -14.03 0.42 9.20
C GLY A 127 -12.54 0.52 9.58
N TRP A 128 -12.16 1.69 10.13
CA TRP A 128 -10.80 1.95 10.59
C TRP A 128 -10.78 2.39 12.05
N SER A 129 -9.70 2.06 12.76
CA SER A 129 -9.40 2.55 14.12
C SER A 129 -7.92 2.85 14.28
N ALA A 130 -7.60 3.94 14.99
CA ALA A 130 -6.23 4.38 15.26
C ALA A 130 -5.54 3.52 16.33
N ASP A 131 -5.52 2.21 16.16
CA ASP A 131 -5.05 1.23 17.15
C ASP A 131 -3.63 0.69 16.85
N GLY A 132 -3.00 1.16 15.78
CA GLY A 132 -1.71 0.66 15.31
C GLY A 132 -1.76 -0.76 14.74
N ARG A 133 -2.95 -1.31 14.54
CA ARG A 133 -3.22 -2.68 14.11
C ARG A 133 -4.21 -2.76 12.95
N THR A 134 -4.95 -1.68 12.67
CA THR A 134 -5.96 -1.58 11.62
C THR A 134 -5.49 -0.62 10.55
N LEU A 135 -5.19 -1.13 9.35
CA LEU A 135 -4.86 -0.33 8.17
C LEU A 135 -6.12 0.37 7.64
N PRO A 136 -5.98 1.52 6.96
CA PRO A 136 -7.09 2.07 6.17
C PRO A 136 -7.63 1.02 5.22
N GLY A 137 -8.95 0.99 5.03
CA GLY A 137 -9.57 0.07 4.09
C GLY A 137 -9.11 0.36 2.66
N ALA A 138 -9.08 -0.69 1.82
CA ALA A 138 -8.66 -0.56 0.44
C ALA A 138 -9.85 -0.65 -0.52
N LEU A 139 -9.87 0.26 -1.50
CA LEU A 139 -10.69 0.20 -2.69
C LEU A 139 -9.93 -0.61 -3.75
N ASP A 140 -10.37 -1.82 -4.02
CA ASP A 140 -9.88 -2.64 -5.13
C ASP A 140 -10.66 -2.28 -6.39
N ILE A 141 -10.03 -1.53 -7.28
CA ILE A 141 -10.61 -1.04 -8.53
C ILE A 141 -9.71 -1.41 -9.73
N VAL A 142 -10.10 -2.48 -10.38
CA VAL A 142 -9.36 -3.13 -11.47
C VAL A 142 -10.30 -3.63 -12.57
N TYR A 143 -9.83 -4.57 -13.37
CA TYR A 143 -10.58 -5.20 -14.46
C TYR A 143 -11.89 -5.80 -13.98
N ASN A 144 -12.97 -5.50 -14.69
CA ASN A 144 -14.26 -6.15 -14.43
C ASN A 144 -14.22 -7.63 -14.86
N PRO A 145 -14.30 -8.58 -13.93
CA PRO A 145 -14.29 -10.00 -14.27
C PRO A 145 -15.62 -10.50 -14.85
N TYR A 146 -16.68 -9.68 -14.78
CA TYR A 146 -18.04 -10.05 -15.16
C TYR A 146 -18.51 -9.41 -16.46
N GLY A 147 -17.71 -8.52 -17.08
CA GLY A 147 -18.15 -7.80 -18.27
C GLY A 147 -17.10 -6.85 -18.85
N ALA A 148 -17.58 -5.72 -19.36
CA ALA A 148 -16.70 -4.72 -19.97
C ALA A 148 -15.65 -4.22 -18.97
N GLU A 149 -14.39 -4.21 -19.39
CA GLU A 149 -13.20 -3.97 -18.57
C GLU A 149 -13.30 -2.71 -17.69
N CYS A 150 -13.89 -1.62 -18.20
CA CYS A 150 -14.08 -0.37 -17.46
C CYS A 150 -15.55 -0.22 -16.98
N TYR A 151 -16.27 -1.30 -16.74
CA TYR A 151 -17.62 -1.31 -16.16
C TYR A 151 -18.64 -0.49 -16.97
N MET A 152 -18.46 -0.38 -18.29
CA MET A 152 -19.27 0.47 -19.19
C MET A 152 -19.21 1.98 -18.87
N LEU A 153 -18.32 2.42 -17.99
CA LEU A 153 -18.18 3.81 -17.64
C LEU A 153 -17.20 4.55 -18.57
N SER A 154 -17.48 5.82 -18.86
CA SER A 154 -16.48 6.71 -19.43
C SER A 154 -15.37 7.00 -18.41
N LYS A 155 -14.20 7.47 -18.88
CA LYS A 155 -13.09 7.84 -18.01
C LYS A 155 -13.49 8.86 -16.93
N SER A 156 -14.24 9.88 -17.30
CA SER A 156 -14.72 10.90 -16.36
C SER A 156 -15.74 10.34 -15.36
N ALA A 157 -16.63 9.45 -15.80
CA ALA A 157 -17.58 8.78 -14.91
C ALA A 157 -16.89 7.86 -13.93
N MET A 158 -15.84 7.13 -14.37
CA MET A 158 -15.02 6.30 -13.49
C MET A 158 -14.30 7.13 -12.42
N VAL A 159 -13.67 8.24 -12.81
CA VAL A 159 -13.03 9.17 -11.86
C VAL A 159 -14.04 9.72 -10.85
N ALA A 160 -15.22 10.13 -11.30
CA ALA A 160 -16.29 10.60 -10.41
C ALA A 160 -16.81 9.51 -9.47
N TRP A 161 -16.87 8.26 -9.94
CA TRP A 161 -17.26 7.12 -9.12
C TRP A 161 -16.24 6.85 -8.01
N ILE A 162 -14.92 6.82 -8.34
CA ILE A 162 -13.83 6.64 -7.37
C ILE A 162 -13.86 7.77 -6.33
N ALA A 163 -13.93 9.02 -6.77
CA ALA A 163 -14.01 10.17 -5.87
C ALA A 163 -15.24 10.07 -4.92
N SER A 164 -16.38 9.59 -5.41
CA SER A 164 -17.57 9.38 -4.60
C SER A 164 -17.38 8.31 -3.53
N PHE A 165 -16.62 7.25 -3.84
CA PHE A 165 -16.24 6.23 -2.85
C PHE A 165 -15.31 6.81 -1.79
N ASP A 166 -14.23 7.48 -2.21
CA ASP A 166 -13.17 8.00 -1.34
C ASP A 166 -13.71 9.02 -0.34
N TYR A 167 -14.44 10.03 -0.81
CA TYR A 167 -15.06 11.02 0.07
C TYR A 167 -16.05 10.40 1.06
N ARG A 168 -16.79 9.39 0.62
CA ARG A 168 -17.72 8.72 1.53
C ARG A 168 -17.00 7.85 2.55
N TYR A 169 -15.94 7.15 2.15
CA TYR A 169 -15.11 6.35 3.05
C TYR A 169 -14.43 7.26 4.09
N GLU A 170 -13.81 8.36 3.66
CA GLU A 170 -13.19 9.34 4.56
C GLU A 170 -14.19 9.94 5.54
N ALA A 171 -15.36 10.32 5.09
CA ALA A 171 -16.42 10.86 5.95
C ALA A 171 -16.89 9.86 7.02
N LEU A 172 -16.80 8.55 6.78
CA LEU A 172 -17.19 7.50 7.72
C LEU A 172 -16.06 7.09 8.68
N THR A 173 -14.80 7.17 8.24
CA THR A 173 -13.65 6.61 8.94
C THR A 173 -12.64 7.65 9.40
N SER A 174 -12.70 8.86 8.83
CA SER A 174 -11.74 9.97 9.02
C SER A 174 -10.33 9.66 8.49
N VAL A 175 -10.20 8.70 7.57
CA VAL A 175 -8.97 8.42 6.81
C VAL A 175 -9.32 8.15 5.35
N TRP A 176 -8.39 8.47 4.46
CA TRP A 176 -8.55 8.14 3.04
C TRP A 176 -8.33 6.65 2.82
N PRO A 177 -9.05 6.03 1.85
CA PRO A 177 -8.83 4.62 1.52
C PRO A 177 -7.49 4.43 0.83
N VAL A 178 -6.98 3.21 0.86
CA VAL A 178 -5.91 2.78 -0.05
C VAL A 178 -6.54 2.47 -1.40
N ILE A 179 -5.97 2.94 -2.51
CA ILE A 179 -6.41 2.57 -3.86
C ILE A 179 -5.53 1.42 -4.35
N TYR A 180 -6.13 0.22 -4.55
CA TYR A 180 -5.51 -0.89 -5.24
C TYR A 180 -5.92 -0.89 -6.72
N THR A 181 -4.92 -0.96 -7.62
CA THR A 181 -5.13 -0.96 -9.06
C THR A 181 -3.90 -1.48 -9.82
N THR A 182 -4.02 -1.56 -11.15
CA THR A 182 -2.88 -1.73 -12.07
C THR A 182 -2.67 -0.47 -12.89
N SER A 183 -1.43 -0.18 -13.30
CA SER A 183 -1.13 1.01 -14.11
C SER A 183 -1.85 0.98 -15.47
N GLN A 184 -2.00 -0.21 -16.07
CA GLN A 184 -2.68 -0.37 -17.35
C GLN A 184 -4.17 -0.06 -17.22
N TRP A 185 -4.84 -0.63 -16.22
CA TRP A 185 -6.26 -0.37 -16.00
C TRP A 185 -6.50 1.11 -15.67
N TRP A 186 -5.69 1.69 -14.80
CA TRP A 186 -5.80 3.09 -14.43
C TRP A 186 -5.69 4.03 -15.63
N ALA A 187 -4.68 3.81 -16.49
CA ALA A 187 -4.52 4.58 -17.71
C ALA A 187 -5.71 4.42 -18.67
N LYS A 188 -6.22 3.19 -18.83
CA LYS A 188 -7.32 2.89 -19.73
C LYS A 188 -8.66 3.43 -19.24
N CYS A 189 -8.99 3.20 -17.97
CA CYS A 189 -10.33 3.42 -17.44
C CYS A 189 -10.52 4.79 -16.77
N THR A 190 -9.42 5.47 -16.35
CA THR A 190 -9.48 6.82 -15.78
C THR A 190 -8.82 7.89 -16.66
N GLY A 191 -8.12 7.48 -17.74
CA GLY A 191 -7.29 8.39 -18.52
C GLY A 191 -6.01 8.79 -17.82
N ASN A 192 -5.51 7.95 -16.91
CA ASN A 192 -4.36 8.21 -16.05
C ASN A 192 -4.56 9.46 -15.16
N TYR A 193 -5.72 9.57 -14.56
CA TYR A 193 -6.07 10.71 -13.71
C TYR A 193 -5.14 10.80 -12.49
N ALA A 194 -4.62 12.03 -12.22
CA ALA A 194 -3.59 12.26 -11.20
C ALA A 194 -4.12 12.75 -9.85
N GLY A 195 -5.42 13.04 -9.74
CA GLY A 195 -5.97 13.81 -8.62
C GLY A 195 -5.99 13.08 -7.27
N PHE A 196 -5.83 11.76 -7.23
CA PHE A 196 -5.89 10.97 -6.01
C PHE A 196 -4.54 10.84 -5.29
N GLY A 197 -3.42 11.00 -6.00
CA GLY A 197 -2.08 10.70 -5.48
C GLY A 197 -1.59 11.55 -4.30
N ASN A 198 -2.28 12.65 -3.97
CA ASN A 198 -1.92 13.50 -2.83
C ASN A 198 -2.60 13.10 -1.51
N GLN A 199 -3.60 12.22 -1.57
CA GLN A 199 -4.41 11.85 -0.40
C GLN A 199 -4.52 10.33 -0.21
N ASP A 200 -4.63 9.58 -1.31
CA ASP A 200 -4.86 8.13 -1.25
C ASP A 200 -3.54 7.36 -1.36
N PRO A 201 -3.19 6.49 -0.40
CA PRO A 201 -2.06 5.59 -0.53
C PRO A 201 -2.28 4.63 -1.71
N LEU A 202 -1.24 4.40 -2.53
CA LEU A 202 -1.31 3.49 -3.67
C LEU A 202 -0.90 2.06 -3.28
N TRP A 203 -1.72 1.09 -3.65
CA TRP A 203 -1.37 -0.33 -3.68
C TRP A 203 -1.37 -0.79 -5.14
N ILE A 204 -0.18 -0.97 -5.71
CA ILE A 204 -0.01 -1.30 -7.12
C ILE A 204 0.19 -2.79 -7.33
N ALA A 205 -0.54 -3.39 -8.26
CA ALA A 205 -0.31 -4.76 -8.68
C ALA A 205 0.55 -4.78 -9.96
N ASN A 206 1.71 -5.45 -9.88
CA ASN A 206 2.57 -5.72 -11.04
C ASN A 206 3.49 -6.90 -10.75
N TYR A 207 3.31 -8.01 -11.47
CA TYR A 207 4.07 -9.26 -11.29
C TYR A 207 5.35 -9.34 -12.13
N GLY A 208 5.81 -8.21 -12.69
CA GLY A 208 6.99 -8.13 -13.56
C GLY A 208 8.34 -7.98 -12.84
N GLY A 209 8.44 -8.28 -11.54
CA GLY A 209 9.68 -8.17 -10.75
C GLY A 209 10.06 -6.76 -10.31
N THR A 210 9.30 -5.75 -10.72
CA THR A 210 9.40 -4.35 -10.28
C THR A 210 8.00 -3.76 -10.16
N GLN A 211 7.86 -2.64 -9.47
CA GLN A 211 6.58 -1.92 -9.36
C GLN A 211 6.09 -1.35 -10.70
N GLY A 212 6.97 -1.28 -11.68
CA GLY A 212 6.68 -0.69 -12.98
C GLY A 212 6.51 0.83 -12.93
N THR A 213 5.96 1.39 -14.00
CA THR A 213 5.58 2.81 -14.04
C THR A 213 4.29 3.00 -13.25
N LEU A 214 4.32 3.85 -12.24
CA LEU A 214 3.15 4.13 -11.42
C LEU A 214 2.14 5.01 -12.16
N PRO A 215 0.85 4.94 -11.80
CA PRO A 215 -0.17 5.87 -12.27
C PRO A 215 0.20 7.32 -11.94
N ALA A 216 -0.27 8.27 -12.76
CA ALA A 216 -0.02 9.68 -12.54
C ALA A 216 -0.56 10.15 -11.18
N GLY A 217 0.18 11.08 -10.55
CA GLY A 217 -0.14 11.63 -9.23
C GLY A 217 0.58 10.95 -8.08
N TRP A 218 0.95 9.68 -8.19
CA TRP A 218 1.73 8.98 -7.16
C TRP A 218 3.22 8.99 -7.47
N ALA A 219 4.01 9.54 -6.55
CA ALA A 219 5.48 9.52 -6.64
C ALA A 219 6.09 8.19 -6.18
N PHE A 220 5.34 7.40 -5.41
CA PHE A 220 5.70 6.08 -4.90
C PHE A 220 4.44 5.27 -4.63
N CYS A 221 4.56 3.94 -4.57
CA CYS A 221 3.50 3.10 -4.05
C CYS A 221 3.69 2.84 -2.55
N THR A 222 2.60 2.73 -1.82
CA THR A 222 2.59 2.37 -0.39
C THR A 222 2.68 0.85 -0.23
N PHE A 223 1.97 0.13 -1.08
CA PHE A 223 1.99 -1.33 -1.16
C PHE A 223 2.24 -1.78 -2.59
N TRP A 224 2.89 -2.93 -2.75
CA TRP A 224 3.12 -3.56 -4.03
C TRP A 224 2.74 -5.04 -3.96
N GLN A 225 1.69 -5.44 -4.68
CA GLN A 225 1.36 -6.84 -4.92
C GLN A 225 2.25 -7.33 -6.06
N TYR A 226 3.21 -8.18 -5.73
CA TYR A 226 4.28 -8.57 -6.66
C TYR A 226 4.12 -9.97 -7.24
N SER A 227 3.22 -10.79 -6.70
CA SER A 227 2.99 -12.15 -7.17
C SER A 227 1.65 -12.72 -6.68
N ASP A 228 1.03 -13.53 -7.51
CA ASP A 228 -0.12 -14.40 -7.18
C ASP A 228 0.29 -15.76 -6.59
N LYS A 229 1.58 -15.96 -6.35
CA LYS A 229 2.17 -17.22 -5.84
C LYS A 229 3.32 -16.92 -4.91
N GLY A 230 3.47 -17.74 -3.86
CA GLY A 230 4.59 -17.59 -2.95
C GLY A 230 4.43 -18.35 -1.65
N THR A 231 5.06 -17.84 -0.61
CA THR A 231 5.12 -18.46 0.71
C THR A 231 3.80 -18.37 1.47
N PHE A 232 3.02 -17.31 1.22
CA PHE A 232 1.77 -17.06 1.91
C PHE A 232 0.57 -17.57 1.10
N PRO A 233 -0.55 -17.90 1.75
CA PRO A 233 -1.81 -18.12 1.04
C PRO A 233 -2.28 -16.79 0.40
N GLY A 234 -2.90 -16.88 -0.78
CA GLY A 234 -3.30 -15.69 -1.55
C GLY A 234 -2.12 -14.98 -2.20
N ASP A 235 -2.26 -13.69 -2.42
CA ASP A 235 -1.30 -12.90 -3.15
C ASP A 235 -0.20 -12.36 -2.22
N GLN A 236 0.95 -12.03 -2.80
CA GLN A 236 2.15 -11.66 -2.06
C GLN A 236 2.40 -10.16 -2.16
N ASP A 237 2.56 -9.51 -1.02
CA ASP A 237 2.68 -8.07 -0.92
C ASP A 237 3.96 -7.60 -0.24
N LEU A 238 4.38 -6.40 -0.63
CA LEU A 238 5.43 -5.63 0.05
C LEU A 238 4.88 -4.27 0.47
N PHE A 239 5.16 -3.87 1.70
CA PHE A 239 4.96 -2.50 2.14
C PHE A 239 6.23 -1.69 1.91
N ASN A 240 6.09 -0.50 1.32
CA ASN A 240 7.19 0.40 1.00
C ASN A 240 7.56 1.27 2.20
N GLY A 241 8.20 0.67 3.18
CA GLY A 241 8.61 1.33 4.40
C GLY A 241 9.08 0.36 5.47
N SER A 242 9.35 0.87 6.66
CA SER A 242 9.67 0.05 7.82
C SER A 242 8.40 -0.44 8.53
N ARG A 243 8.54 -1.42 9.44
CA ARG A 243 7.43 -1.81 10.32
C ARG A 243 6.87 -0.64 11.13
N SER A 244 7.71 0.30 11.55
CA SER A 244 7.25 1.50 12.27
C SER A 244 6.42 2.41 11.38
N ASP A 245 6.72 2.49 10.08
CA ASP A 245 5.92 3.23 9.11
C ASP A 245 4.56 2.57 8.87
N LEU A 246 4.53 1.23 8.79
CA LEU A 246 3.30 0.46 8.71
C LEU A 246 2.39 0.70 9.93
N ILE A 247 2.95 0.67 11.15
CA ILE A 247 2.21 0.96 12.38
C ILE A 247 1.72 2.42 12.39
N ARG A 248 2.52 3.37 11.88
CA ARG A 248 2.12 4.77 11.75
C ARG A 248 0.93 4.93 10.81
N LEU A 249 0.93 4.23 9.67
CA LEU A 249 -0.22 4.19 8.75
C LEU A 249 -1.49 3.65 9.44
N ALA A 250 -1.34 2.69 10.36
CA ALA A 250 -2.44 2.12 11.15
C ALA A 250 -2.82 2.97 12.39
N THR A 251 -2.16 4.12 12.63
CA THR A 251 -2.37 4.95 13.84
C THR A 251 -2.75 6.38 13.48
N ALA A 252 -2.20 6.93 12.41
CA ALA A 252 -2.34 8.33 12.07
C ALA A 252 -3.43 8.55 11.02
N ARG A 253 -4.22 9.61 11.19
CA ARG A 253 -5.04 10.18 10.12
C ARG A 253 -4.10 10.83 9.10
N ILE A 254 -4.12 10.33 7.89
CA ILE A 254 -3.32 10.82 6.75
C ILE A 254 -4.21 11.76 5.93
#